data_6762434976fe5c87543e54480b63a263
#
_entry.id   6762434976fe5c87543e54480b63a263
#
_cell.length_a   1.000
_cell.length_b   1.000
_cell.length_c   1.000
_cell.angle_alpha   90.00
_cell.angle_beta   90.00
_cell.angle_gamma   90.00
#
_symmetry.space_group_name_H-M   'P 1'
#
loop_
_entity.id
_entity.type
_entity.pdbx_description
1 polymer ?
#
loop_
_entity_poly.entity_id
_entity_poly.type
_entity_poly.pdbx_seq_one_letter_code
_entity_poly.pdbx_strand_id
1 'polypeptide(L)'
;GHSEARLKQLEQDFAHWFRGHVAAFPVVQARLTSYLDANDADIWLITGSPQTLVEHVYFDTPWLPRVNLIATQIARGYGGWVLTMRCLGHEKVVQLEKRIGTPLRLYSGYSDSKQDNPLLYFCQHRWRVTPLGELQQLE
;
A
#
# COMPACT_ATOMS: atom_id res chain seq x y z
N GLY A 1 29.40 1.88 10.64
CA GLY A 1 28.02 1.48 10.46
C GLY A 1 27.07 2.67 10.43
N HIS A 2 25.93 2.46 9.89
CA HIS A 2 24.89 3.45 9.88
C HIS A 2 24.16 3.46 11.21
N SER A 3 23.70 4.63 11.65
CA SER A 3 22.84 4.73 12.80
C SER A 3 21.51 4.03 12.50
N GLU A 4 20.83 3.58 13.54
CA GLU A 4 19.52 2.94 13.41
C GLU A 4 18.51 3.86 12.71
N ALA A 5 18.53 5.16 13.01
CA ALA A 5 17.66 6.14 12.36
C ALA A 5 17.92 6.23 10.85
N ARG A 6 19.19 6.14 10.42
CA ARG A 6 19.56 6.20 9.01
C ARG A 6 19.14 4.93 8.27
N LEU A 7 19.29 3.76 8.89
CA LEU A 7 18.82 2.50 8.31
C LEU A 7 17.31 2.54 8.12
N LYS A 8 16.57 3.05 9.10
CA LYS A 8 15.13 3.17 9.03
C LYS A 8 14.71 4.13 7.91
N GLN A 9 15.42 5.23 7.72
CA GLN A 9 15.14 6.17 6.64
C GLN A 9 15.43 5.55 5.26
N LEU A 10 16.49 4.75 5.12
CA LEU A 10 16.79 4.05 3.87
C LEU A 10 15.68 3.05 3.52
N GLU A 11 15.14 2.34 4.51
CA GLU A 11 14.01 1.45 4.30
C GLU A 11 12.80 2.20 3.78
N GLN A 12 12.48 3.39 4.34
CA GLN A 12 11.39 4.23 3.87
C GLN A 12 11.59 4.67 2.42
N ASP A 13 12.82 5.07 2.05
CA ASP A 13 13.11 5.57 0.71
C ASP A 13 12.91 4.50 -0.38
N PHE A 14 12.94 3.23 -0.02
CA PHE A 14 12.71 2.11 -0.93
C PHE A 14 11.33 1.47 -0.76
N ALA A 15 10.44 2.11 -0.02
CA ALA A 15 9.09 1.57 0.16
C ALA A 15 8.19 1.91 -1.04
N HIS A 16 7.40 0.94 -1.46
CA HIS A 16 6.40 1.09 -2.52
C HIS A 16 5.02 0.76 -1.97
N TRP A 17 4.02 1.52 -2.36
CA TRP A 17 2.67 1.20 -1.95
C TRP A 17 1.75 1.00 -3.15
N PHE A 18 0.77 0.13 -2.98
CA PHE A 18 -0.23 -0.20 -3.98
C PHE A 18 -1.61 -0.12 -3.35
N ARG A 19 -2.55 0.46 -4.07
CA ARG A 19 -3.95 0.37 -3.66
C ARG A 19 -4.42 -1.06 -3.82
N GLY A 20 -5.17 -1.56 -2.82
CA GLY A 20 -5.44 -2.99 -2.67
C GLY A 20 -5.86 -3.73 -3.94
N HIS A 21 -6.91 -3.26 -4.62
CA HIS A 21 -7.44 -4.02 -5.75
C HIS A 21 -6.63 -3.88 -7.05
N VAL A 22 -5.76 -2.86 -7.17
CA VAL A 22 -4.98 -2.72 -8.40
C VAL A 22 -3.89 -3.80 -8.53
N ALA A 23 -3.53 -4.44 -7.42
CA ALA A 23 -2.57 -5.54 -7.46
C ALA A 23 -3.06 -6.75 -8.26
N ALA A 24 -4.35 -6.83 -8.56
CA ALA A 24 -4.91 -7.89 -9.41
C ALA A 24 -4.63 -7.69 -10.90
N PHE A 25 -4.37 -6.46 -11.34
CA PHE A 25 -4.06 -6.20 -12.75
C PHE A 25 -2.69 -6.78 -13.10
N PRO A 26 -2.56 -7.50 -14.24
CA PRO A 26 -1.30 -8.18 -14.60
C PRO A 26 -0.08 -7.27 -14.64
N VAL A 27 -0.19 -6.07 -15.21
CA VAL A 27 0.94 -5.13 -15.30
C VAL A 27 1.36 -4.66 -13.92
N VAL A 28 0.41 -4.36 -13.05
CA VAL A 28 0.67 -3.92 -11.68
C VAL A 28 1.27 -5.06 -10.86
N GLN A 29 0.72 -6.26 -10.98
CA GLN A 29 1.22 -7.44 -10.29
C GLN A 29 2.66 -7.77 -10.70
N ALA A 30 2.97 -7.65 -11.98
CA ALA A 30 4.34 -7.86 -12.46
C ALA A 30 5.32 -6.85 -11.83
N ARG A 31 4.90 -5.61 -11.69
CA ARG A 31 5.71 -4.57 -11.05
C ARG A 31 5.92 -4.88 -9.57
N LEU A 32 4.86 -5.27 -8.88
CA LEU A 32 4.90 -5.64 -7.45
C LEU A 32 5.85 -6.82 -7.23
N THR A 33 5.71 -7.87 -8.02
CA THR A 33 6.56 -9.06 -7.88
C THR A 33 8.01 -8.78 -8.24
N SER A 34 8.27 -7.88 -9.20
CA SER A 34 9.64 -7.50 -9.51
C SER A 34 10.34 -6.82 -8.33
N TYR A 35 9.62 -5.99 -7.57
CA TYR A 35 10.17 -5.38 -6.36
C TYR A 35 10.45 -6.44 -5.28
N LEU A 36 9.55 -7.40 -5.10
CA LEU A 36 9.77 -8.49 -4.14
C LEU A 36 10.94 -9.37 -4.51
N ASP A 37 11.11 -9.66 -5.80
CA ASP A 37 12.22 -10.50 -6.28
C ASP A 37 13.57 -9.80 -6.14
N ALA A 38 13.60 -8.48 -6.29
CA ALA A 38 14.81 -7.69 -6.03
C ALA A 38 15.21 -7.71 -4.56
N ASN A 39 14.26 -7.93 -3.65
CA ASN A 39 14.47 -8.08 -2.21
C ASN A 39 15.22 -6.90 -1.57
N ASP A 40 15.00 -5.69 -2.08
CA ASP A 40 15.66 -4.47 -1.60
C ASP A 40 14.67 -3.39 -1.18
N ALA A 41 13.38 -3.71 -1.14
CA ALA A 41 12.33 -2.73 -0.86
C ALA A 41 11.17 -3.34 -0.09
N ASP A 42 10.49 -2.51 0.70
CA ASP A 42 9.26 -2.87 1.38
C ASP A 42 8.05 -2.59 0.49
N ILE A 43 7.12 -3.53 0.46
CA ILE A 43 5.88 -3.40 -0.29
C ILE A 43 4.71 -3.23 0.67
N TRP A 44 3.89 -2.24 0.42
CA TRP A 44 2.70 -1.93 1.21
C TRP A 44 1.45 -2.04 0.34
N LEU A 45 0.52 -2.87 0.76
CA LEU A 45 -0.80 -2.94 0.14
C LEU A 45 -1.79 -2.21 1.06
N ILE A 46 -2.36 -1.12 0.57
CA ILE A 46 -3.23 -0.26 1.37
C ILE A 46 -4.60 -0.18 0.72
N THR A 47 -5.64 -0.53 1.45
CA THR A 47 -6.97 -0.66 0.88
C THR A 47 -8.07 -0.17 1.83
N GLY A 48 -9.14 0.38 1.25
CA GLY A 48 -10.37 0.68 1.98
C GLY A 48 -11.25 -0.54 2.22
N SER A 49 -10.94 -1.69 1.63
CA SER A 49 -11.68 -2.93 1.86
C SER A 49 -11.35 -3.51 3.24
N PRO A 50 -12.30 -4.25 3.85
CA PRO A 50 -12.00 -4.95 5.10
C PRO A 50 -10.87 -5.96 4.93
N GLN A 51 -10.03 -6.12 5.95
CA GLN A 51 -8.88 -7.02 5.90
C GLN A 51 -9.28 -8.47 5.58
N THR A 52 -10.38 -8.94 6.16
CA THR A 52 -10.86 -10.29 5.92
C THR A 52 -11.24 -10.52 4.45
N LEU A 53 -11.81 -9.50 3.79
CA LEU A 53 -12.13 -9.58 2.37
C LEU A 53 -10.88 -9.65 1.52
N VAL A 54 -9.88 -8.84 1.83
CA VAL A 54 -8.60 -8.83 1.10
C VAL A 54 -7.91 -10.19 1.23
N GLU A 55 -7.83 -10.73 2.42
CA GLU A 55 -7.26 -12.04 2.67
C GLU A 55 -8.00 -13.14 1.93
N HIS A 56 -9.33 -13.05 1.84
CA HIS A 56 -10.13 -14.01 1.12
C HIS A 56 -9.89 -13.94 -0.40
N VAL A 57 -9.83 -12.73 -0.96
CA VAL A 57 -9.64 -12.53 -2.40
C VAL A 57 -8.24 -12.99 -2.85
N TYR A 58 -7.23 -12.75 -2.02
CA TYR A 58 -5.83 -13.03 -2.37
C TYR A 58 -5.23 -14.23 -1.62
N PHE A 59 -6.06 -15.09 -1.04
CA PHE A 59 -5.58 -16.16 -0.14
C PHE A 59 -4.60 -17.15 -0.82
N ASP A 60 -4.74 -17.32 -2.13
CA ASP A 60 -3.91 -18.25 -2.91
C ASP A 60 -2.76 -17.57 -3.64
N THR A 61 -2.56 -16.27 -3.44
CA THR A 61 -1.45 -15.56 -4.07
C THR A 61 -0.17 -15.75 -3.24
N PRO A 62 0.95 -16.12 -3.90
CA PRO A 62 2.20 -16.33 -3.16
C PRO A 62 2.83 -15.04 -2.65
N TRP A 63 2.45 -13.88 -3.18
CA TRP A 63 3.04 -12.61 -2.78
C TRP A 63 2.37 -11.98 -1.55
N LEU A 64 1.14 -12.34 -1.21
CA LEU A 64 0.42 -11.68 -0.10
C LEU A 64 1.16 -11.78 1.24
N PRO A 65 1.71 -12.95 1.65
CA PRO A 65 2.46 -13.02 2.91
C PRO A 65 3.74 -12.20 2.92
N ARG A 66 4.22 -11.76 1.76
CA ARG A 66 5.48 -11.02 1.61
C ARG A 66 5.28 -9.51 1.59
N VAL A 67 4.03 -9.03 1.64
CA VAL A 67 3.71 -7.59 1.65
C VAL A 67 3.15 -7.18 3.00
N ASN A 68 3.30 -5.90 3.32
CA ASN A 68 2.66 -5.30 4.49
C ASN A 68 1.25 -4.86 4.11
N LEU A 69 0.26 -5.20 4.92
CA LEU A 69 -1.13 -4.90 4.62
C LEU A 69 -1.69 -3.87 5.60
N ILE A 70 -2.29 -2.81 5.07
CA ILE A 70 -3.12 -1.88 5.82
C ILE A 70 -4.51 -1.86 5.19
N ALA A 71 -5.52 -2.23 5.95
CA ALA A 71 -6.89 -2.36 5.46
C ALA A 71 -7.87 -1.76 6.46
N THR A 72 -9.09 -1.51 6.00
CA THR A 72 -10.18 -1.11 6.88
C THR A 72 -10.39 -2.18 7.96
N GLN A 73 -10.50 -1.75 9.20
CA GLN A 73 -10.68 -2.63 10.35
C GLN A 73 -12.13 -2.66 10.76
N ILE A 74 -12.65 -3.86 10.98
CA ILE A 74 -13.98 -4.08 11.53
C ILE A 74 -13.87 -5.02 12.71
N ALA A 75 -14.72 -4.84 13.70
CA ALA A 75 -14.78 -5.69 14.87
C ALA A 75 -16.22 -6.07 15.16
N ARG A 76 -16.41 -7.24 15.75
CA ARG A 76 -17.75 -7.68 16.15
C ARG A 76 -18.18 -6.88 17.37
N GLY A 77 -19.28 -6.11 17.21
CA GLY A 77 -19.85 -5.32 18.29
C GLY A 77 -21.23 -5.82 18.67
N TYR A 78 -21.83 -5.13 19.62
CA TYR A 78 -23.20 -5.44 20.08
C TYR A 78 -24.19 -5.17 18.93
N GLY A 79 -24.83 -6.22 18.45
CA GLY A 79 -25.78 -6.13 17.36
C GLY A 79 -25.20 -6.21 15.95
N GLY A 80 -23.90 -6.50 15.78
CA GLY A 80 -23.30 -6.67 14.47
C GLY A 80 -21.84 -6.28 14.39
N TRP A 81 -21.37 -6.04 13.19
CA TRP A 81 -20.00 -5.60 12.93
C TRP A 81 -19.86 -4.10 13.10
N VAL A 82 -18.80 -3.67 13.76
CA VAL A 82 -18.50 -2.26 13.99
C VAL A 82 -17.23 -1.88 13.23
N LEU A 83 -17.31 -0.76 12.53
CA LEU A 83 -16.15 -0.20 11.83
C LEU A 83 -15.23 0.44 12.86
N THR A 84 -14.02 -0.09 13.03
CA THR A 84 -13.05 0.42 14.01
C THR A 84 -12.01 1.36 13.38
N MET A 85 -11.73 1.19 12.07
CA MET A 85 -10.85 2.08 11.32
C MET A 85 -11.20 1.98 9.85
N ARG A 86 -11.45 3.12 9.21
CA ARG A 86 -11.78 3.19 7.79
C ARG A 86 -10.58 3.71 7.01
N CYS A 87 -9.95 2.82 6.24
CA CYS A 87 -8.71 3.14 5.52
C CYS A 87 -8.98 3.78 4.16
N LEU A 88 -9.45 5.03 4.15
CA LEU A 88 -9.77 5.79 2.94
C LEU A 88 -9.08 7.15 2.96
N GLY A 89 -8.75 7.67 1.76
CA GLY A 89 -8.25 9.02 1.59
C GLY A 89 -7.06 9.35 2.49
N HIS A 90 -7.17 10.42 3.27
CA HIS A 90 -6.10 10.87 4.15
C HIS A 90 -5.77 9.87 5.25
N GLU A 91 -6.72 9.02 5.65
CA GLU A 91 -6.45 7.99 6.66
C GLU A 91 -5.35 7.03 6.21
N LYS A 92 -5.20 6.78 4.91
CA LYS A 92 -4.09 5.97 4.39
C LYS A 92 -2.75 6.59 4.72
N VAL A 93 -2.64 7.91 4.65
CA VAL A 93 -1.41 8.63 5.02
C VAL A 93 -1.15 8.45 6.51
N VAL A 94 -2.17 8.68 7.35
CA VAL A 94 -2.05 8.56 8.81
C VAL A 94 -1.61 7.16 9.21
N GLN A 95 -2.23 6.12 8.64
CA GLN A 95 -1.89 4.74 8.98
C GLN A 95 -0.47 4.38 8.54
N LEU A 96 -0.05 4.83 7.37
CA LEU A 96 1.30 4.53 6.88
C LEU A 96 2.35 5.27 7.70
N GLU A 97 2.10 6.53 8.10
CA GLU A 97 3.00 7.27 8.98
C GLU A 97 3.17 6.58 10.34
N LYS A 98 2.09 5.99 10.87
CA LYS A 98 2.17 5.22 12.11
C LYS A 98 3.04 3.98 12.00
N ARG A 99 3.08 3.37 10.81
CA ARG A 99 3.83 2.13 10.58
C ARG A 99 5.28 2.40 10.21
N ILE A 100 5.52 3.37 9.35
CA ILE A 100 6.85 3.67 8.81
C ILE A 100 7.53 4.78 9.63
N GLY A 101 6.78 5.82 9.99
CA GLY A 101 7.31 6.99 10.69
C GLY A 101 7.22 8.25 9.86
N THR A 102 7.63 9.38 10.45
CA THR A 102 7.63 10.70 9.82
C THR A 102 9.05 11.24 9.78
N PRO A 103 9.42 12.02 8.74
CA PRO A 103 8.64 12.35 7.56
C PRO A 103 8.41 11.14 6.67
N LEU A 104 7.23 11.06 6.06
CA LEU A 104 6.89 9.95 5.18
C LEU A 104 7.54 10.17 3.82
N ARG A 105 8.36 9.22 3.38
CA ARG A 105 8.98 9.20 2.06
C ARG A 105 8.80 7.84 1.43
N LEU A 106 8.26 7.83 0.22
CA LEU A 106 8.00 6.61 -0.52
C LEU A 106 8.66 6.70 -1.89
N TYR A 107 9.19 5.59 -2.39
CA TYR A 107 9.77 5.54 -3.71
C TYR A 107 8.70 5.59 -4.78
N SER A 108 7.66 4.76 -4.68
CA SER A 108 6.58 4.74 -5.66
C SER A 108 5.22 4.46 -5.03
N GLY A 109 4.17 4.90 -5.71
CA GLY A 109 2.81 4.61 -5.33
C GLY A 109 1.95 4.34 -6.56
N TYR A 110 1.01 3.41 -6.43
CA TYR A 110 0.16 2.92 -7.51
C TYR A 110 -1.30 2.97 -7.08
N SER A 111 -2.09 3.81 -7.74
CA SER A 111 -3.51 3.97 -7.41
C SER A 111 -4.33 4.29 -8.66
N ASP A 112 -5.56 3.78 -8.69
CA ASP A 112 -6.56 4.11 -9.71
C ASP A 112 -7.51 5.22 -9.27
N SER A 113 -7.32 5.80 -8.08
CA SER A 113 -8.26 6.75 -7.49
C SER A 113 -7.61 8.08 -7.14
N LYS A 114 -8.31 9.17 -7.47
CA LYS A 114 -7.90 10.52 -7.05
C LYS A 114 -7.99 10.72 -5.54
N GLN A 115 -8.75 9.88 -4.83
CA GLN A 115 -8.84 9.93 -3.37
C GLN A 115 -7.50 9.60 -2.72
N ASP A 116 -6.60 8.92 -3.42
CA ASP A 116 -5.28 8.55 -2.92
C ASP A 116 -4.20 9.60 -3.24
N ASN A 117 -4.56 10.71 -3.87
CA ASN A 117 -3.59 11.76 -4.18
C ASN A 117 -2.83 12.27 -2.94
N PRO A 118 -3.44 12.40 -1.74
CA PRO A 118 -2.68 12.77 -0.55
C PRO A 118 -1.50 11.82 -0.26
N LEU A 119 -1.68 10.53 -0.48
CA LEU A 119 -0.60 9.55 -0.29
C LEU A 119 0.38 9.56 -1.45
N LEU A 120 -0.10 9.67 -2.69
CA LEU A 120 0.77 9.79 -3.87
C LEU A 120 1.71 10.98 -3.77
N TYR A 121 1.29 12.05 -3.09
CA TYR A 121 2.10 13.23 -2.90
C TYR A 121 3.44 12.94 -2.20
N PHE A 122 3.49 11.92 -1.35
CA PHE A 122 4.70 11.53 -0.64
C PHE A 122 5.59 10.60 -1.45
N CYS A 123 5.18 10.23 -2.66
CA CYS A 123 5.93 9.30 -3.50
C CYS A 123 6.84 10.06 -4.46
N GLN A 124 8.04 9.53 -4.65
CA GLN A 124 8.99 10.03 -5.64
C GLN A 124 8.49 9.75 -7.07
N HIS A 125 7.91 8.57 -7.29
CA HIS A 125 7.31 8.15 -8.55
C HIS A 125 5.83 7.85 -8.33
N ARG A 126 4.96 8.52 -9.09
CA ARG A 126 3.51 8.45 -8.92
C ARG A 126 2.90 7.83 -10.16
N TRP A 127 2.10 6.79 -9.95
CA TRP A 127 1.49 6.05 -11.04
C TRP A 127 -0.02 5.99 -10.89
N ARG A 128 -0.71 6.38 -11.97
CA ARG A 128 -2.16 6.15 -12.08
C ARG A 128 -2.39 4.85 -12.82
N VAL A 129 -3.19 3.98 -12.22
CA VAL A 129 -3.63 2.74 -12.86
C VAL A 129 -4.93 3.03 -13.60
N THR A 130 -4.94 2.81 -14.91
CA THR A 130 -6.12 3.07 -15.72
C THR A 130 -7.17 1.98 -15.52
N PRO A 131 -8.45 2.20 -15.94
CA PRO A 131 -9.48 1.15 -15.85
C PRO A 131 -9.12 -0.13 -16.58
N LEU A 132 -8.23 -0.07 -17.58
CA LEU A 132 -7.74 -1.24 -18.30
C LEU A 132 -6.53 -1.90 -17.62
N GLY A 133 -6.07 -1.37 -16.49
CA GLY A 133 -4.93 -1.90 -15.77
C GLY A 133 -3.58 -1.44 -16.29
N GLU A 134 -3.53 -0.43 -17.13
CA GLU A 134 -2.30 0.14 -17.64
C GLU A 134 -1.74 1.19 -16.67
N LEU A 135 -0.43 1.42 -16.74
CA LEU A 135 0.24 2.39 -15.88
C LEU A 135 0.46 3.71 -16.61
N GLN A 136 0.09 4.80 -15.95
CA GLN A 136 0.31 6.17 -16.42
C GLN A 136 1.11 6.91 -15.36
N GLN A 137 2.29 7.41 -15.74
CA GLN A 137 3.11 8.17 -14.80
C GLN A 137 2.52 9.57 -14.60
N LEU A 138 2.44 9.99 -13.34
CA LEU A 138 2.00 11.33 -12.94
C LEU A 138 3.21 12.19 -12.58
N GLU A 139 3.10 13.45 -12.87
CA GLU A 139 4.12 14.44 -12.49
C GLU A 139 4.01 14.86 -11.03
#